data_918714bbab8a20976ea2a18487abcc24
#
_entry.id   918714bbab8a20976ea2a18487abcc24
#
_cell.length_a   1.000
_cell.length_b   1.000
_cell.length_c   1.000
_cell.angle_alpha   90.00
_cell.angle_beta   90.00
_cell.angle_gamma   90.00
#
_symmetry.space_group_name_H-M   'P 1'
#
loop_
_entity.id
_entity.type
_entity.pdbx_description
1 polymer ?
#
loop_
_entity_poly.entity_id
_entity_poly.type
_entity_poly.pdbx_seq_one_letter_code
_entity_poly.pdbx_strand_id
1 'polypeptide(L)'
;MDVDQKTAQKYIDRYFEGFYGLHTYDKAVIRFAQSNGFVKTLGGHKRHLWDINSSDKKVSSYLERVAVNVCSQGSGGDVAMFATLDVDSDPVLKAIGAYLFLNVHDELGLMCPTKYVELGMERLQYHMEHCLQERGINLTIPLEAVPDYGHSYYDAK
;
A
#
# COMPACT_ATOMS: atom_id res chain seq x y z
N MET A 1 -20.03 -6.92 -18.59
CA MET A 1 -20.40 -8.36 -18.59
C MET A 1 -21.19 -8.62 -17.33
N ASP A 2 -22.49 -8.83 -17.44
CA ASP A 2 -23.30 -9.19 -16.27
C ASP A 2 -23.12 -10.68 -16.02
N VAL A 3 -22.54 -11.00 -14.87
CA VAL A 3 -22.32 -12.38 -14.41
C VAL A 3 -23.33 -12.65 -13.31
N ASP A 4 -24.05 -13.76 -13.39
CA ASP A 4 -24.99 -14.16 -12.34
C ASP A 4 -24.24 -14.49 -11.01
N GLN A 5 -24.97 -14.35 -9.90
CA GLN A 5 -24.39 -14.53 -8.56
C GLN A 5 -23.72 -15.90 -8.34
N LYS A 6 -24.30 -16.96 -8.94
CA LYS A 6 -23.77 -18.32 -8.81
C LYS A 6 -22.44 -18.49 -9.54
N THR A 7 -22.31 -17.88 -10.70
CA THR A 7 -21.07 -17.87 -11.49
C THR A 7 -20.01 -17.00 -10.81
N ALA A 8 -20.39 -15.83 -10.28
CA ALA A 8 -19.49 -14.98 -9.50
C ALA A 8 -18.94 -15.73 -8.29
N GLN A 9 -19.79 -16.46 -7.54
CA GLN A 9 -19.33 -17.25 -6.39
C GLN A 9 -18.34 -18.34 -6.80
N LYS A 10 -18.54 -19.03 -7.93
CA LYS A 10 -17.58 -20.03 -8.43
C LYS A 10 -16.22 -19.43 -8.76
N TYR A 11 -16.16 -18.20 -9.27
CA TYR A 11 -14.88 -17.51 -9.50
C TYR A 11 -14.17 -17.17 -8.19
N ILE A 12 -14.91 -16.72 -7.19
CA ILE A 12 -14.38 -16.43 -5.85
C ILE A 12 -13.82 -17.72 -5.21
N ASP A 13 -14.60 -18.81 -5.25
CA ASP A 13 -14.19 -20.09 -4.69
C ASP A 13 -12.89 -20.59 -5.35
N ARG A 14 -12.83 -20.56 -6.69
CA ARG A 14 -11.62 -20.93 -7.44
C ARG A 14 -10.42 -20.04 -7.13
N TYR A 15 -10.64 -18.75 -6.93
CA TYR A 15 -9.59 -17.81 -6.54
C TYR A 15 -8.99 -18.21 -5.20
N PHE A 16 -9.81 -18.46 -4.20
CA PHE A 16 -9.35 -18.87 -2.88
C PHE A 16 -8.80 -20.30 -2.82
N GLU A 17 -9.24 -21.21 -3.70
CA GLU A 17 -8.59 -22.51 -3.88
C GLU A 17 -7.15 -22.37 -4.40
N GLY A 18 -6.93 -21.48 -5.39
CA GLY A 18 -5.60 -21.17 -5.92
C GLY A 18 -4.71 -20.41 -4.93
N PHE A 19 -5.31 -19.54 -4.11
CA PHE A 19 -4.63 -18.68 -3.15
C PHE A 19 -5.05 -18.99 -1.70
N TYR A 20 -4.93 -20.22 -1.30
CA TYR A 20 -5.34 -20.70 0.04
C TYR A 20 -4.71 -19.92 1.20
N GLY A 21 -3.46 -19.45 1.05
CA GLY A 21 -2.79 -18.61 2.06
C GLY A 21 -3.50 -17.28 2.27
N LEU A 22 -4.03 -16.66 1.21
CA LEU A 22 -4.79 -15.42 1.28
C LEU A 22 -6.10 -15.62 2.06
N HIS A 23 -6.82 -16.70 1.77
CA HIS A 23 -8.05 -17.02 2.51
C HIS A 23 -7.83 -17.24 4.02
N THR A 24 -6.70 -17.89 4.35
CA THR A 24 -6.30 -18.11 5.74
C THR A 24 -5.96 -16.79 6.44
N TYR A 25 -5.25 -15.91 5.73
CA TYR A 25 -4.92 -14.58 6.20
C TYR A 25 -6.17 -13.72 6.46
N ASP A 26 -7.09 -13.66 5.50
CA ASP A 26 -8.34 -12.91 5.64
C ASP A 26 -9.12 -13.34 6.88
N LYS A 27 -9.26 -14.66 7.10
CA LYS A 27 -9.91 -15.19 8.29
C LYS A 27 -9.19 -14.82 9.59
N ALA A 28 -7.86 -14.78 9.58
CA ALA A 28 -7.07 -14.39 10.73
C ALA A 28 -7.26 -12.91 11.07
N VAL A 29 -7.24 -12.03 10.05
CA VAL A 29 -7.50 -10.59 10.19
C VAL A 29 -8.89 -10.33 10.74
N ILE A 30 -9.93 -10.98 10.20
CA ILE A 30 -11.31 -10.83 10.65
C ILE A 30 -11.45 -11.26 12.11
N ARG A 31 -10.93 -12.43 12.51
CA ARG A 31 -10.95 -12.90 13.90
C ARG A 31 -10.24 -11.93 14.84
N PHE A 32 -9.09 -11.42 14.44
CA PHE A 32 -8.37 -10.43 15.23
C PHE A 32 -9.21 -9.16 15.41
N ALA A 33 -9.82 -8.65 14.34
CA ALA A 33 -10.68 -7.48 14.39
C ALA A 33 -11.90 -7.68 15.30
N GLN A 34 -12.56 -8.84 15.20
CA GLN A 34 -13.71 -9.21 16.04
C GLN A 34 -13.36 -9.30 17.53
N SER A 35 -12.15 -9.78 17.85
CA SER A 35 -11.67 -9.92 19.23
C SER A 35 -11.17 -8.61 19.84
N ASN A 36 -10.61 -7.70 19.02
CA ASN A 36 -9.91 -6.51 19.50
C ASN A 36 -10.63 -5.19 19.17
N GLY A 37 -11.61 -5.18 18.26
CA GLY A 37 -12.32 -3.98 17.82
C GLY A 37 -11.51 -3.05 16.90
N PHE A 38 -10.35 -3.49 16.42
CA PHE A 38 -9.51 -2.73 15.48
C PHE A 38 -8.61 -3.67 14.65
N VAL A 39 -8.05 -3.13 13.57
CA VAL A 39 -6.92 -3.70 12.83
C VAL A 39 -5.77 -2.70 12.76
N LYS A 40 -4.58 -3.17 12.35
CA LYS A 40 -3.40 -2.34 12.14
C LYS A 40 -2.83 -2.56 10.74
N THR A 41 -2.29 -1.50 10.19
CA THR A 41 -1.41 -1.54 9.01
C THR A 41 0.01 -1.99 9.38
N LEU A 42 0.87 -2.22 8.39
CA LEU A 42 2.30 -2.52 8.60
C LEU A 42 3.01 -1.39 9.36
N GLY A 43 2.68 -0.13 9.07
CA GLY A 43 3.22 1.03 9.77
C GLY A 43 2.65 1.23 11.18
N GLY A 44 1.73 0.36 11.61
CA GLY A 44 1.16 0.39 12.96
C GLY A 44 -0.06 1.30 13.13
N HIS A 45 -0.55 1.93 12.08
CA HIS A 45 -1.76 2.73 12.12
C HIS A 45 -2.98 1.88 12.46
N LYS A 46 -3.76 2.31 13.46
CA LYS A 46 -4.95 1.59 13.92
C LYS A 46 -6.21 2.11 13.23
N ARG A 47 -7.01 1.17 12.71
CA ARG A 47 -8.39 1.44 12.29
C ARG A 47 -9.36 0.76 13.24
N HIS A 48 -10.12 1.53 14.00
CA HIS A 48 -11.17 1.02 14.88
C HIS A 48 -12.39 0.58 14.06
N LEU A 49 -13.01 -0.53 14.47
CA LEU A 49 -14.15 -1.20 13.83
C LEU A 49 -15.19 -1.54 14.90
N TRP A 50 -15.76 -0.49 15.53
CA TRP A 50 -16.58 -0.60 16.74
C TRP A 50 -17.77 -1.57 16.58
N ASP A 51 -18.38 -1.61 15.39
CA ASP A 51 -19.57 -2.42 15.12
C ASP A 51 -19.26 -3.72 14.36
N ILE A 52 -18.02 -4.21 14.38
CA ILE A 52 -17.65 -5.44 13.65
C ILE A 52 -18.41 -6.66 14.12
N ASN A 53 -18.84 -6.68 15.38
CA ASN A 53 -19.66 -7.73 15.98
C ASN A 53 -21.16 -7.40 15.98
N SER A 54 -21.61 -6.47 15.12
CA SER A 54 -23.03 -6.12 15.01
C SER A 54 -23.89 -7.34 14.68
N SER A 55 -25.08 -7.41 15.25
CA SER A 55 -26.12 -8.39 14.90
C SER A 55 -26.67 -8.18 13.49
N ASP A 56 -26.55 -6.96 12.94
CA ASP A 56 -26.86 -6.70 11.53
C ASP A 56 -25.73 -7.24 10.64
N LYS A 57 -26.05 -8.31 9.90
CA LYS A 57 -25.11 -8.97 8.98
C LYS A 57 -24.58 -8.06 7.87
N LYS A 58 -25.31 -7.03 7.46
CA LYS A 58 -24.83 -6.07 6.44
C LYS A 58 -23.70 -5.23 7.03
N VAL A 59 -23.84 -4.78 8.28
CA VAL A 59 -22.82 -3.99 8.98
C VAL A 59 -21.59 -4.84 9.27
N SER A 60 -21.76 -6.02 9.88
CA SER A 60 -20.60 -6.88 10.22
C SER A 60 -19.84 -7.32 8.96
N SER A 61 -20.50 -7.79 7.90
CA SER A 61 -19.83 -8.19 6.65
C SER A 61 -19.15 -7.03 5.94
N TYR A 62 -19.70 -5.82 6.02
CA TYR A 62 -19.01 -4.63 5.49
C TYR A 62 -17.72 -4.36 6.27
N LEU A 63 -17.77 -4.38 7.60
CA LEU A 63 -16.61 -4.12 8.45
C LEU A 63 -15.54 -5.22 8.37
N GLU A 64 -15.92 -6.47 8.14
CA GLU A 64 -14.97 -7.56 7.84
C GLU A 64 -14.17 -7.27 6.57
N ARG A 65 -14.82 -6.82 5.48
CA ARG A 65 -14.12 -6.39 4.27
C ARG A 65 -13.24 -5.17 4.51
N VAL A 66 -13.71 -4.20 5.28
CA VAL A 66 -12.90 -3.04 5.69
C VAL A 66 -11.66 -3.48 6.46
N ALA A 67 -11.79 -4.45 7.38
CA ALA A 67 -10.67 -4.97 8.16
C ALA A 67 -9.55 -5.52 7.26
N VAL A 68 -9.88 -6.39 6.32
CA VAL A 68 -8.93 -6.97 5.37
C VAL A 68 -8.32 -5.89 4.48
N ASN A 69 -9.16 -4.99 3.96
CA ASN A 69 -8.71 -3.92 3.07
C ASN A 69 -7.74 -2.95 3.75
N VAL A 70 -7.96 -2.61 5.02
CA VAL A 70 -7.05 -1.74 5.79
C VAL A 70 -5.69 -2.40 5.98
N CYS A 71 -5.63 -3.71 6.24
CA CYS A 71 -4.35 -4.40 6.38
C CYS A 71 -3.56 -4.44 5.06
N SER A 72 -4.23 -4.46 3.91
CA SER A 72 -3.63 -4.48 2.57
C SER A 72 -3.38 -3.06 2.04
N GLN A 73 -4.44 -2.37 1.63
CA GLN A 73 -4.33 -1.01 1.05
C GLN A 73 -3.81 0.03 2.04
N GLY A 74 -4.19 -0.06 3.32
CA GLY A 74 -3.68 0.83 4.35
C GLY A 74 -2.17 0.68 4.52
N SER A 75 -1.64 -0.55 4.42
CA SER A 75 -0.19 -0.78 4.46
C SER A 75 0.52 -0.24 3.21
N GLY A 76 -0.11 -0.30 2.04
CA GLY A 76 0.39 0.39 0.84
C GLY A 76 0.47 1.91 1.04
N GLY A 77 -0.53 2.49 1.71
CA GLY A 77 -0.49 3.91 2.11
C GLY A 77 0.65 4.24 3.08
N ASP A 78 0.98 3.34 4.02
CA ASP A 78 2.14 3.51 4.91
C ASP A 78 3.44 3.55 4.10
N VAL A 79 3.61 2.65 3.12
CA VAL A 79 4.78 2.63 2.24
C VAL A 79 4.94 3.96 1.52
N ALA A 80 3.88 4.45 0.86
CA ALA A 80 3.92 5.71 0.13
C ALA A 80 4.24 6.90 1.07
N MET A 81 3.66 6.92 2.27
CA MET A 81 3.92 7.96 3.27
C MET A 81 5.37 7.91 3.76
N PHE A 82 5.89 6.74 4.09
CA PHE A 82 7.26 6.59 4.57
C PHE A 82 8.27 6.96 3.48
N ALA A 83 8.07 6.49 2.25
CA ALA A 83 8.90 6.87 1.12
C ALA A 83 8.88 8.39 0.88
N THR A 84 7.70 9.03 0.98
CA THR A 84 7.56 10.49 0.89
C THR A 84 8.43 11.20 1.93
N LEU A 85 8.40 10.76 3.19
CA LEU A 85 9.18 11.36 4.27
C LEU A 85 10.69 11.17 4.06
N ASP A 86 11.10 9.98 3.59
CA ASP A 86 12.50 9.66 3.35
C ASP A 86 13.06 10.46 2.18
N VAL A 87 12.32 10.58 1.08
CA VAL A 87 12.68 11.41 -0.08
C VAL A 87 12.75 12.89 0.30
N ASP A 88 11.76 13.40 1.07
CA ASP A 88 11.77 14.80 1.51
C ASP A 88 12.94 15.10 2.47
N SER A 89 13.37 14.14 3.27
CA SER A 89 14.48 14.32 4.20
C SER A 89 15.86 14.10 3.57
N ASP A 90 15.96 13.52 2.37
CA ASP A 90 17.21 13.12 1.73
C ASP A 90 18.15 14.33 1.48
N PRO A 91 19.35 14.36 2.12
CA PRO A 91 20.28 15.46 1.96
C PRO A 91 20.89 15.54 0.56
N VAL A 92 20.98 14.42 -0.17
CA VAL A 92 21.52 14.39 -1.55
C VAL A 92 20.53 15.04 -2.49
N LEU A 93 19.25 14.68 -2.40
CA LEU A 93 18.20 15.29 -3.20
C LEU A 93 18.09 16.80 -2.93
N LYS A 94 18.16 17.22 -1.66
CA LYS A 94 18.20 18.64 -1.29
C LYS A 94 19.40 19.37 -1.88
N ALA A 95 20.57 18.77 -1.83
CA ALA A 95 21.82 19.39 -2.35
C ALA A 95 21.80 19.60 -3.87
N ILE A 96 21.12 18.73 -4.62
CA ILE A 96 20.97 18.87 -6.08
C ILE A 96 19.79 19.74 -6.49
N GLY A 97 18.98 20.22 -5.52
CA GLY A 97 17.79 21.03 -5.76
C GLY A 97 16.58 20.24 -6.26
N ALA A 98 16.55 18.92 -5.97
CA ALA A 98 15.39 18.09 -6.24
C ALA A 98 14.37 18.22 -5.09
N TYR A 99 13.07 18.11 -5.41
CA TYR A 99 11.99 18.16 -4.43
C TYR A 99 10.77 17.38 -4.90
N LEU A 100 10.03 16.83 -3.94
CA LEU A 100 8.73 16.21 -4.21
C LEU A 100 7.71 17.26 -4.62
N PHE A 101 6.95 17.00 -5.68
CA PHE A 101 5.86 17.87 -6.11
C PHE A 101 4.52 17.15 -6.15
N LEU A 102 4.53 15.80 -6.15
CA LEU A 102 3.32 15.02 -6.33
C LEU A 102 3.42 13.70 -5.55
N ASN A 103 2.30 13.33 -4.92
CA ASN A 103 2.06 11.99 -4.37
C ASN A 103 0.65 11.59 -4.81
N VAL A 104 0.53 10.54 -5.63
CA VAL A 104 -0.74 10.02 -6.13
C VAL A 104 -0.76 8.51 -5.96
N HIS A 105 -1.57 8.02 -5.02
CA HIS A 105 -1.69 6.60 -4.70
C HIS A 105 -0.33 5.98 -4.30
N ASP A 106 0.28 5.26 -5.21
CA ASP A 106 1.56 4.56 -5.08
C ASP A 106 2.68 5.19 -5.93
N GLU A 107 2.40 6.34 -6.56
CA GLU A 107 3.36 7.10 -7.36
C GLU A 107 3.90 8.31 -6.60
N LEU A 108 5.21 8.53 -6.64
CA LEU A 108 5.86 9.73 -6.14
C LEU A 108 6.48 10.51 -7.31
N GLY A 109 6.10 11.77 -7.44
CA GLY A 109 6.66 12.69 -8.44
C GLY A 109 7.77 13.56 -7.84
N LEU A 110 8.96 13.47 -8.42
CA LEU A 110 10.13 14.25 -8.05
C LEU A 110 10.49 15.25 -9.16
N MET A 111 10.55 16.53 -8.84
CA MET A 111 11.18 17.53 -9.72
C MET A 111 12.68 17.55 -9.49
N CYS A 112 13.45 17.39 -10.55
CA CYS A 112 14.89 17.30 -10.50
C CYS A 112 15.54 18.09 -11.66
N PRO A 113 16.64 18.84 -11.41
CA PRO A 113 17.39 19.44 -12.52
C PRO A 113 17.89 18.37 -13.49
N THR A 114 17.73 18.59 -14.79
CA THR A 114 17.99 17.60 -15.85
C THR A 114 19.38 16.94 -15.76
N LYS A 115 20.39 17.68 -15.34
CA LYS A 115 21.76 17.16 -15.18
C LYS A 115 21.93 16.13 -14.07
N TYR A 116 20.92 15.96 -13.20
CA TYR A 116 20.93 15.05 -12.05
C TYR A 116 19.81 14.01 -12.11
N VAL A 117 19.15 13.84 -13.25
CA VAL A 117 18.00 12.93 -13.42
C VAL A 117 18.33 11.50 -12.98
N GLU A 118 19.47 10.96 -13.41
CA GLU A 118 19.87 9.58 -13.03
C GLU A 118 20.03 9.42 -11.51
N LEU A 119 20.70 10.38 -10.87
CA LEU A 119 20.85 10.39 -9.41
C LEU A 119 19.50 10.56 -8.70
N GLY A 120 18.63 11.42 -9.23
CA GLY A 120 17.28 11.62 -8.71
C GLY A 120 16.44 10.35 -8.77
N MET A 121 16.47 9.63 -9.89
CA MET A 121 15.79 8.34 -10.06
C MET A 121 16.34 7.28 -9.11
N GLU A 122 17.66 7.13 -9.01
CA GLU A 122 18.30 6.18 -8.10
C GLU A 122 17.87 6.41 -6.64
N ARG A 123 17.90 7.67 -6.19
CA ARG A 123 17.51 8.02 -4.81
C ARG A 123 16.02 7.82 -4.56
N LEU A 124 15.17 8.20 -5.51
CA LEU A 124 13.73 7.99 -5.42
C LEU A 124 13.41 6.49 -5.33
N GLN A 125 13.96 5.68 -6.22
CA GLN A 125 13.78 4.24 -6.22
C GLN A 125 14.25 3.63 -4.89
N TYR A 126 15.44 3.99 -4.43
CA TYR A 126 15.99 3.50 -3.16
C TYR A 126 15.02 3.73 -2.00
N HIS A 127 14.51 4.94 -1.84
CA HIS A 127 13.59 5.26 -0.75
C HIS A 127 12.24 4.54 -0.89
N MET A 128 11.71 4.39 -2.09
CA MET A 128 10.46 3.65 -2.32
C MET A 128 10.61 2.15 -1.99
N GLU A 129 11.74 1.55 -2.29
CA GLU A 129 12.00 0.12 -2.06
C GLU A 129 12.41 -0.20 -0.62
N HIS A 130 13.06 0.73 0.10
CA HIS A 130 13.68 0.46 1.40
C HIS A 130 13.01 1.14 2.59
N CYS A 131 12.01 2.00 2.39
CA CYS A 131 11.36 2.77 3.47
C CYS A 131 10.83 1.92 4.64
N LEU A 132 10.40 0.69 4.40
CA LEU A 132 9.97 -0.24 5.45
C LEU A 132 11.15 -0.83 6.20
N GLN A 133 12.22 -1.21 5.51
CA GLN A 133 13.41 -1.81 6.10
C GLN A 133 14.12 -0.83 7.07
N GLU A 134 14.17 0.45 6.70
CA GLU A 134 14.74 1.51 7.55
C GLU A 134 13.94 1.70 8.86
N ARG A 135 12.68 1.21 8.90
CA ARG A 135 11.81 1.18 10.08
C ARG A 135 11.75 -0.18 10.76
N GLY A 136 12.64 -1.10 10.39
CA GLY A 136 12.71 -2.45 10.96
C GLY A 136 11.61 -3.39 10.51
N ILE A 137 10.86 -3.04 9.44
CA ILE A 137 9.80 -3.88 8.86
C ILE A 137 10.38 -4.63 7.67
N ASN A 138 10.62 -5.93 7.84
CA ASN A 138 11.17 -6.77 6.77
C ASN A 138 10.04 -7.53 6.06
N LEU A 139 9.94 -7.35 4.76
CA LEU A 139 9.06 -8.12 3.91
C LEU A 139 9.78 -9.35 3.36
N THR A 140 9.03 -10.43 3.18
CA THR A 140 9.52 -11.66 2.50
C THR A 140 9.63 -11.48 0.98
N ILE A 141 8.84 -10.56 0.43
CA ILE A 141 8.88 -10.19 -0.99
C ILE A 141 9.37 -8.74 -1.04
N PRO A 142 10.39 -8.42 -1.85
CA PRO A 142 10.88 -7.05 -1.97
C PRO A 142 9.79 -6.14 -2.55
N LEU A 143 9.83 -4.87 -2.15
CA LEU A 143 9.13 -3.81 -2.88
C LEU A 143 9.96 -3.50 -4.13
N GLU A 144 9.31 -3.37 -5.25
CA GLU A 144 9.93 -2.96 -6.51
C GLU A 144 9.34 -1.63 -6.95
N ALA A 145 10.19 -0.67 -7.28
CA ALA A 145 9.81 0.60 -7.85
C ALA A 145 10.55 0.78 -9.18
N VAL A 146 9.83 1.18 -10.21
CA VAL A 146 10.39 1.42 -11.54
C VAL A 146 10.32 2.92 -11.81
N PRO A 147 11.43 3.66 -11.65
CA PRO A 147 11.46 5.08 -11.95
C PRO A 147 11.45 5.31 -13.46
N ASP A 148 10.76 6.35 -13.87
CA ASP A 148 10.81 6.89 -15.23
C ASP A 148 10.98 8.40 -15.17
N TYR A 149 11.34 9.03 -16.29
CA TYR A 149 11.52 10.48 -16.35
C TYR A 149 11.04 11.08 -17.67
N GLY A 150 10.64 12.33 -17.61
CA GLY A 150 10.22 13.11 -18.76
C GLY A 150 10.37 14.61 -18.49
N HIS A 151 10.18 15.43 -19.52
CA HIS A 151 10.16 16.88 -19.36
C HIS A 151 8.85 17.39 -18.75
N SER A 152 7.83 16.55 -18.74
CA SER A 152 6.54 16.79 -18.08
C SER A 152 6.03 15.50 -17.43
N TYR A 153 5.06 15.62 -16.52
CA TYR A 153 4.41 14.46 -15.92
C TYR A 153 3.73 13.53 -16.94
N TYR A 154 3.33 14.11 -18.08
CA TYR A 154 2.74 13.32 -19.17
C TYR A 154 3.77 12.45 -19.89
N ASP A 155 5.01 12.93 -20.01
CA ASP A 155 6.09 12.22 -20.72
C ASP A 155 6.76 11.16 -19.84
N ALA A 156 6.59 11.24 -18.52
CA ALA A 156 7.11 10.30 -17.53
C ALA A 156 6.15 9.15 -17.20
N LYS A 157 5.15 8.89 -18.08
CA LYS A 157 4.12 7.83 -17.91
C LYS A 157 4.20 6.82 -19.03
#